data_8c574d7f273f2103b963bed444ff4ade
#
_entry.id   8c574d7f273f2103b963bed444ff4ade
#
_cell.length_a   1.000
_cell.length_b   1.000
_cell.length_c   1.000
_cell.angle_alpha   90.00
_cell.angle_beta   90.00
_cell.angle_gamma   90.00
#
_symmetry.space_group_name_H-M   'P 1'
#
loop_
_entity.id
_entity.type
_entity.pdbx_description
1 polymer ?
#
loop_
_entity_poly.entity_id
_entity_poly.type
_entity_poly.pdbx_seq_one_letter_code
_entity_poly.pdbx_strand_id
1 'polypeptide(L)'
;MEKKIWYAPNGFEAYGDEEINAVNRCLREGWLAGNGKYTTQFENEVASYFGKKHGLFVNSGSSACLLALASLNLPSGSEVITPACTFSTTVAPIIQLGYKPVFCDVELNTYVASAESVISKITPATRAIMLPNLIGNTPDWKLIRKMLDDTSRTDIYLIEDSADTMVCTPQTDISTTSFYASHVITACGSGGMVMFNEPKYLKRATMFRDWGRIGDNTELVVERFNHSVDEIKYDYKFLYACLGYNFKSSEVNAVFGVEQMKKLPKFVSIRRQNVERYLENLKDVKGIVLPSDTKNSNWLAFPIQVEDRLSLVNYLEDRNVQTRVIFSGNITRHPAYREYLQVFPNADTIMRNGILLGCHHGMTIADVDTVCRFIKEFLNLDISRVQE
;
A
#
# COMPACT_ATOMS: atom_id res chain seq x y z
N MET A 1 9.39 32.13 -10.36
CA MET A 1 9.80 30.71 -10.40
C MET A 1 8.67 29.95 -11.05
N GLU A 2 8.98 29.14 -12.05
CA GLU A 2 7.97 28.24 -12.64
C GLU A 2 7.43 27.28 -11.59
N LYS A 3 6.12 26.99 -11.65
CA LYS A 3 5.44 26.05 -10.76
C LYS A 3 6.09 24.67 -10.84
N LYS A 4 6.48 24.08 -9.71
CA LYS A 4 6.94 22.69 -9.67
C LYS A 4 5.73 21.77 -9.71
N ILE A 5 5.74 20.78 -10.61
CA ILE A 5 4.74 19.72 -10.69
C ILE A 5 5.29 18.54 -9.88
N TRP A 6 4.66 18.27 -8.74
CA TRP A 6 5.10 17.25 -7.80
C TRP A 6 4.59 15.86 -8.20
N TYR A 7 5.34 14.83 -7.84
CA TYR A 7 4.91 13.43 -7.96
C TYR A 7 3.75 13.10 -7.00
N ALA A 8 3.75 13.65 -5.81
CA ALA A 8 2.75 13.46 -4.77
C ALA A 8 2.28 14.82 -4.23
N PRO A 9 1.09 14.91 -3.61
CA PRO A 9 0.57 16.15 -3.05
C PRO A 9 1.58 16.77 -2.07
N ASN A 10 1.80 18.08 -2.17
CA ASN A 10 2.71 18.82 -1.33
C ASN A 10 1.99 19.91 -0.55
N GLY A 11 2.26 20.01 0.75
CA GLY A 11 1.65 21.03 1.62
C GLY A 11 0.11 21.01 1.55
N PHE A 12 -0.50 22.16 1.36
CA PHE A 12 -1.97 22.32 1.32
C PHE A 12 -2.68 21.68 0.10
N GLU A 13 -1.94 21.06 -0.82
CA GLU A 13 -2.56 20.18 -1.82
C GLU A 13 -3.10 18.89 -1.19
N ALA A 14 -2.50 18.43 -0.08
CA ALA A 14 -2.88 17.20 0.61
C ALA A 14 -3.97 17.42 1.67
N TYR A 15 -4.00 18.57 2.35
CA TYR A 15 -4.91 18.86 3.47
C TYR A 15 -5.28 20.36 3.53
N GLY A 16 -6.23 20.73 4.40
CA GLY A 16 -6.70 22.09 4.57
C GLY A 16 -7.06 22.41 6.03
N ASP A 17 -7.87 23.46 6.20
CA ASP A 17 -8.28 23.93 7.51
C ASP A 17 -9.11 22.89 8.29
N GLU A 18 -9.80 21.98 7.61
CA GLU A 18 -10.60 20.95 8.27
C GLU A 18 -9.73 20.03 9.10
N GLU A 19 -8.62 19.53 8.54
CA GLU A 19 -7.65 18.70 9.25
C GLU A 19 -6.94 19.48 10.36
N ILE A 20 -6.52 20.73 10.10
CA ILE A 20 -5.89 21.61 11.10
C ILE A 20 -6.82 21.81 12.30
N ASN A 21 -8.09 22.14 12.05
CA ASN A 21 -9.08 22.37 13.11
C ASN A 21 -9.39 21.07 13.87
N ALA A 22 -9.43 19.91 13.18
CA ALA A 22 -9.65 18.62 13.82
C ALA A 22 -8.50 18.25 14.75
N VAL A 23 -7.26 18.45 14.32
CA VAL A 23 -6.06 18.25 15.15
C VAL A 23 -6.08 19.20 16.37
N ASN A 24 -6.35 20.48 16.18
CA ASN A 24 -6.45 21.44 17.27
C ASN A 24 -7.52 21.04 18.30
N ARG A 25 -8.66 20.55 17.87
CA ARG A 25 -9.73 20.02 18.73
C ARG A 25 -9.25 18.79 19.52
N CYS A 26 -8.60 17.83 18.87
CA CYS A 26 -8.05 16.64 19.50
C CYS A 26 -7.02 17.00 20.60
N LEU A 27 -6.12 17.93 20.31
CA LEU A 27 -5.12 18.39 21.29
C LEU A 27 -5.76 19.06 22.52
N ARG A 28 -6.85 19.82 22.35
CA ARG A 28 -7.58 20.45 23.46
C ARG A 28 -8.37 19.43 24.30
N GLU A 29 -8.82 18.34 23.72
CA GLU A 29 -9.48 17.24 24.43
C GLU A 29 -8.50 16.42 25.30
N GLY A 30 -7.18 16.45 24.98
CA GLY A 30 -6.10 15.97 25.82
C GLY A 30 -5.82 14.48 25.76
N TRP A 31 -6.61 13.64 25.06
CA TRP A 31 -6.31 12.23 24.87
C TRP A 31 -5.47 12.04 23.60
N LEU A 32 -4.21 11.60 23.74
CA LEU A 32 -3.27 11.49 22.62
C LEU A 32 -2.91 10.07 22.24
N ALA A 33 -3.03 9.13 23.18
CA ALA A 33 -2.69 7.72 22.91
C ALA A 33 -3.67 7.11 21.89
N GLY A 34 -3.16 6.33 20.95
CA GLY A 34 -4.01 5.52 20.06
C GLY A 34 -4.87 4.56 20.88
N ASN A 35 -6.08 4.27 20.46
CA ASN A 35 -7.21 3.56 21.07
C ASN A 35 -8.30 4.47 21.69
N GLY A 36 -8.30 5.75 21.37
CA GLY A 36 -9.39 6.67 21.72
C GLY A 36 -10.52 6.66 20.68
N LYS A 37 -11.39 7.69 20.79
CA LYS A 37 -12.60 7.79 19.95
C LYS A 37 -12.31 7.99 18.46
N TYR A 38 -11.26 8.75 18.14
CA TYR A 38 -10.90 9.02 16.75
C TYR A 38 -10.23 7.81 16.09
N THR A 39 -9.39 7.09 16.84
CA THR A 39 -8.85 5.81 16.38
C THR A 39 -9.99 4.83 16.08
N THR A 40 -10.94 4.64 17.00
CA THR A 40 -12.09 3.76 16.80
C THR A 40 -12.93 4.15 15.58
N GLN A 41 -13.20 5.47 15.40
CA GLN A 41 -13.92 5.97 14.24
C GLN A 41 -13.16 5.66 12.95
N PHE A 42 -11.87 5.98 12.88
CA PHE A 42 -11.04 5.80 11.70
C PHE A 42 -10.91 4.31 11.32
N GLU A 43 -10.69 3.43 12.32
CA GLU A 43 -10.66 1.97 12.12
C GLU A 43 -11.96 1.45 11.49
N ASN A 44 -13.12 1.90 11.99
CA ASN A 44 -14.42 1.48 11.46
C ASN A 44 -14.68 2.02 10.05
N GLU A 45 -14.39 3.28 9.78
CA GLU A 45 -14.59 3.89 8.46
C GLU A 45 -13.72 3.24 7.39
N VAL A 46 -12.43 3.04 7.67
CA VAL A 46 -11.50 2.41 6.73
C VAL A 46 -11.84 0.94 6.51
N ALA A 47 -12.10 0.17 7.58
CA ALA A 47 -12.49 -1.23 7.44
C ALA A 47 -13.76 -1.39 6.61
N SER A 48 -14.78 -0.57 6.87
CA SER A 48 -16.03 -0.56 6.10
C SER A 48 -15.78 -0.24 4.63
N TYR A 49 -14.91 0.72 4.33
CA TYR A 49 -14.56 1.09 2.95
C TYR A 49 -13.92 -0.08 2.18
N PHE A 50 -13.07 -0.87 2.84
CA PHE A 50 -12.46 -2.07 2.27
C PHE A 50 -13.38 -3.31 2.28
N GLY A 51 -14.58 -3.21 2.83
CA GLY A 51 -15.52 -4.35 2.97
C GLY A 51 -15.08 -5.35 4.05
N LYS A 52 -14.31 -4.91 5.05
CA LYS A 52 -13.84 -5.71 6.19
C LYS A 52 -14.62 -5.38 7.46
N LYS A 53 -14.65 -6.33 8.40
CA LYS A 53 -15.40 -6.18 9.66
C LYS A 53 -14.64 -5.39 10.74
N HIS A 54 -13.31 -5.46 10.71
CA HIS A 54 -12.47 -4.91 11.78
C HIS A 54 -11.23 -4.21 11.17
N GLY A 55 -10.93 -3.02 11.65
CA GLY A 55 -9.67 -2.31 11.40
C GLY A 55 -8.79 -2.29 12.64
N LEU A 56 -7.49 -2.22 12.44
CA LEU A 56 -6.48 -1.98 13.47
C LEU A 56 -5.52 -0.91 12.97
N PHE A 57 -5.62 0.28 13.53
CA PHE A 57 -4.78 1.42 13.16
C PHE A 57 -3.38 1.26 13.72
N VAL A 58 -2.38 1.49 12.88
CA VAL A 58 -0.95 1.35 13.18
C VAL A 58 -0.14 2.52 12.63
N ASN A 59 1.13 2.61 13.04
CA ASN A 59 2.01 3.73 12.73
C ASN A 59 2.50 3.77 11.26
N SER A 60 2.32 2.70 10.48
CA SER A 60 2.70 2.66 9.05
C SER A 60 2.06 1.49 8.30
N GLY A 61 1.97 1.60 6.95
CA GLY A 61 1.60 0.48 6.10
C GLY A 61 2.55 -0.72 6.22
N SER A 62 3.84 -0.47 6.44
CA SER A 62 4.83 -1.54 6.66
C SER A 62 4.53 -2.36 7.92
N SER A 63 4.14 -1.69 9.01
CA SER A 63 3.69 -2.36 10.24
C SER A 63 2.39 -3.12 10.00
N ALA A 64 1.47 -2.58 9.19
CA ALA A 64 0.24 -3.27 8.81
C ALA A 64 0.53 -4.58 8.06
N CYS A 65 1.44 -4.55 7.07
CA CYS A 65 1.87 -5.74 6.33
C CYS A 65 2.50 -6.81 7.23
N LEU A 66 3.36 -6.39 8.17
CA LEU A 66 3.97 -7.32 9.13
C LEU A 66 2.91 -7.94 10.04
N LEU A 67 1.98 -7.15 10.58
CA LEU A 67 0.91 -7.65 11.45
C LEU A 67 -0.08 -8.55 10.70
N ALA A 68 -0.35 -8.29 9.41
CA ALA A 68 -1.18 -9.15 8.57
C ALA A 68 -0.65 -10.59 8.57
N LEU A 69 0.63 -10.78 8.26
CA LEU A 69 1.26 -12.10 8.25
C LEU A 69 1.46 -12.67 9.66
N ALA A 70 1.94 -11.88 10.61
CA ALA A 70 2.18 -12.34 11.98
C ALA A 70 0.89 -12.84 12.65
N SER A 71 -0.26 -12.20 12.36
CA SER A 71 -1.56 -12.60 12.93
C SER A 71 -2.02 -13.98 12.50
N LEU A 72 -1.58 -14.49 11.36
CA LEU A 72 -1.93 -15.80 10.84
C LEU A 72 -1.23 -16.94 11.60
N ASN A 73 -0.03 -16.69 12.15
CA ASN A 73 0.79 -17.70 12.83
C ASN A 73 0.95 -18.97 11.99
N LEU A 74 1.43 -18.79 10.78
CA LEU A 74 1.61 -19.90 9.84
C LEU A 74 2.66 -20.90 10.37
N PRO A 75 2.60 -22.18 9.97
CA PRO A 75 3.63 -23.16 10.31
C PRO A 75 5.01 -22.71 9.83
N SER A 76 6.06 -23.09 10.55
CA SER A 76 7.45 -22.85 10.11
C SER A 76 7.70 -23.45 8.73
N GLY A 77 8.43 -22.72 7.88
CA GLY A 77 8.71 -23.13 6.50
C GLY A 77 7.55 -22.91 5.51
N SER A 78 6.45 -22.30 5.95
CA SER A 78 5.36 -21.92 5.04
C SER A 78 5.86 -21.05 3.90
N GLU A 79 5.38 -21.34 2.70
CA GLU A 79 5.62 -20.51 1.52
C GLU A 79 4.55 -19.45 1.39
N VAL A 80 4.99 -18.22 1.04
CA VAL A 80 4.12 -17.08 0.75
C VAL A 80 4.43 -16.58 -0.65
N ILE A 81 3.44 -16.66 -1.55
CA ILE A 81 3.59 -16.17 -2.93
C ILE A 81 3.49 -14.64 -2.94
N THR A 82 4.42 -13.99 -3.65
CA THR A 82 4.51 -12.54 -3.78
C THR A 82 5.13 -12.16 -5.13
N PRO A 83 4.82 -10.99 -5.73
CA PRO A 83 5.41 -10.65 -7.02
C PRO A 83 6.83 -10.10 -6.88
N ALA A 84 7.61 -10.22 -7.96
CA ALA A 84 8.94 -9.64 -8.03
C ALA A 84 8.91 -8.11 -8.17
N CYS A 85 7.89 -7.55 -8.84
CA CYS A 85 7.68 -6.10 -8.92
C CYS A 85 6.72 -5.68 -7.80
N THR A 86 7.27 -5.06 -6.75
CA THR A 86 6.52 -4.67 -5.55
C THR A 86 7.28 -3.62 -4.74
N PHE A 87 6.73 -3.23 -3.61
CA PHE A 87 7.46 -2.46 -2.60
C PHE A 87 8.14 -3.40 -1.59
N SER A 88 9.25 -2.97 -1.01
CA SER A 88 10.07 -3.79 -0.10
C SER A 88 9.26 -4.37 1.06
N THR A 89 8.34 -3.61 1.63
CA THR A 89 7.58 -4.02 2.84
C THR A 89 6.37 -4.91 2.56
N THR A 90 6.10 -5.26 1.30
CA THR A 90 5.25 -6.40 0.94
C THR A 90 6.01 -7.72 1.13
N VAL A 91 7.33 -7.74 0.87
CA VAL A 91 8.18 -8.94 0.91
C VAL A 91 8.88 -9.12 2.26
N ALA A 92 9.41 -8.04 2.83
CA ALA A 92 10.21 -8.09 4.05
C ALA A 92 9.55 -8.86 5.22
N PRO A 93 8.23 -8.69 5.50
CA PRO A 93 7.56 -9.44 6.56
C PRO A 93 7.59 -10.96 6.38
N ILE A 94 7.60 -11.45 5.14
CA ILE A 94 7.68 -12.90 4.84
C ILE A 94 8.99 -13.45 5.42
N ILE A 95 10.09 -12.77 5.13
CA ILE A 95 11.44 -13.17 5.56
C ILE A 95 11.63 -12.93 7.07
N GLN A 96 11.17 -11.79 7.58
CA GLN A 96 11.30 -11.42 9.00
C GLN A 96 10.58 -12.40 9.93
N LEU A 97 9.49 -13.02 9.47
CA LEU A 97 8.73 -14.03 10.21
C LEU A 97 9.23 -15.47 9.99
N GLY A 98 10.32 -15.65 9.23
CA GLY A 98 10.89 -16.96 8.94
C GLY A 98 10.11 -17.78 7.92
N TYR A 99 9.25 -17.13 7.13
CA TYR A 99 8.56 -17.76 6.00
C TYR A 99 9.40 -17.65 4.73
N LYS A 100 9.06 -18.45 3.73
CA LYS A 100 9.78 -18.50 2.47
C LYS A 100 9.03 -17.73 1.38
N PRO A 101 9.60 -16.64 0.83
CA PRO A 101 9.00 -15.97 -0.31
C PRO A 101 9.09 -16.82 -1.58
N VAL A 102 7.99 -16.94 -2.30
CA VAL A 102 7.92 -17.58 -3.63
C VAL A 102 7.51 -16.50 -4.63
N PHE A 103 8.44 -16.14 -5.51
CA PHE A 103 8.22 -15.01 -6.41
C PHE A 103 7.52 -15.43 -7.69
N CYS A 104 6.62 -14.59 -8.19
CA CYS A 104 6.02 -14.63 -9.51
C CYS A 104 6.31 -13.34 -10.29
N ASP A 105 6.23 -13.39 -11.63
CA ASP A 105 6.34 -12.20 -12.46
C ASP A 105 5.01 -11.42 -12.47
N VAL A 106 5.06 -10.18 -12.96
CA VAL A 106 3.91 -9.31 -13.15
C VAL A 106 3.63 -9.11 -14.64
N GLU A 107 2.45 -8.60 -14.97
CA GLU A 107 2.14 -8.16 -16.33
C GLU A 107 2.79 -6.81 -16.62
N LEU A 108 3.27 -6.63 -17.86
CA LEU A 108 4.12 -5.50 -18.25
C LEU A 108 3.43 -4.15 -18.14
N ASN A 109 2.11 -4.10 -18.37
CA ASN A 109 1.33 -2.86 -18.46
C ASN A 109 0.20 -2.72 -17.44
N THR A 110 -0.04 -3.76 -16.63
CA THR A 110 -0.89 -3.66 -15.44
C THR A 110 -0.07 -3.53 -14.16
N TYR A 111 1.20 -3.96 -14.19
CA TYR A 111 2.15 -3.96 -13.06
C TYR A 111 1.77 -4.91 -11.91
N VAL A 112 0.73 -5.69 -12.04
CA VAL A 112 0.29 -6.69 -11.06
C VAL A 112 0.43 -8.10 -11.60
N ALA A 113 0.53 -9.10 -10.72
CA ALA A 113 0.61 -10.51 -11.12
C ALA A 113 -0.74 -11.00 -11.64
N SER A 114 -0.74 -11.75 -12.73
CA SER A 114 -1.94 -12.45 -13.22
C SER A 114 -2.30 -13.63 -12.31
N ALA A 115 -3.58 -14.01 -12.32
CA ALA A 115 -4.05 -15.15 -11.52
C ALA A 115 -3.30 -16.43 -11.89
N GLU A 116 -3.07 -16.67 -13.18
CA GLU A 116 -2.33 -17.84 -13.71
C GLU A 116 -0.89 -17.85 -13.22
N SER A 117 -0.21 -16.68 -13.25
CA SER A 117 1.17 -16.55 -12.74
C SER A 117 1.23 -16.90 -11.25
N VAL A 118 0.28 -16.42 -10.46
CA VAL A 118 0.20 -16.71 -9.02
C VAL A 118 -0.09 -18.18 -8.73
N ILE A 119 -1.14 -18.73 -9.35
CA ILE A 119 -1.58 -20.12 -9.12
C ILE A 119 -0.52 -21.13 -9.55
N SER A 120 0.25 -20.85 -10.63
CA SER A 120 1.34 -21.72 -11.09
C SER A 120 2.46 -21.91 -10.07
N LYS A 121 2.53 -21.05 -9.05
CA LYS A 121 3.55 -21.11 -7.99
C LYS A 121 3.11 -21.86 -6.74
N ILE A 122 1.87 -22.34 -6.69
CA ILE A 122 1.34 -23.07 -5.53
C ILE A 122 2.02 -24.42 -5.37
N THR A 123 2.48 -24.68 -4.16
CA THR A 123 3.02 -25.96 -3.70
C THR A 123 2.23 -26.48 -2.50
N PRO A 124 2.46 -27.71 -2.03
CA PRO A 124 1.89 -28.20 -0.77
C PRO A 124 2.29 -27.37 0.46
N ALA A 125 3.41 -26.63 0.42
CA ALA A 125 3.88 -25.76 1.50
C ALA A 125 3.27 -24.33 1.47
N THR A 126 2.61 -23.95 0.38
CA THR A 126 2.00 -22.63 0.25
C THR A 126 0.87 -22.44 1.28
N ARG A 127 0.90 -21.33 2.03
CA ARG A 127 -0.12 -20.99 3.05
C ARG A 127 -0.69 -19.60 2.88
N ALA A 128 -0.03 -18.71 2.15
CA ALA A 128 -0.56 -17.38 1.86
C ALA A 128 -0.12 -16.90 0.48
N ILE A 129 -0.91 -16.00 -0.06
CA ILE A 129 -0.62 -15.21 -1.26
C ILE A 129 -0.72 -13.75 -0.81
N MET A 130 0.39 -13.00 -0.89
CA MET A 130 0.47 -11.60 -0.51
C MET A 130 0.86 -10.75 -1.72
N LEU A 131 -0.10 -10.03 -2.27
CA LEU A 131 0.08 -9.23 -3.48
C LEU A 131 -0.26 -7.77 -3.22
N PRO A 132 0.51 -6.82 -3.82
CA PRO A 132 0.14 -5.41 -3.80
C PRO A 132 -0.91 -5.10 -4.86
N ASN A 133 -1.80 -4.16 -4.53
CA ASN A 133 -2.60 -3.42 -5.49
C ASN A 133 -1.72 -2.28 -6.05
N LEU A 134 -0.71 -2.64 -6.85
CA LEU A 134 0.44 -1.80 -7.15
C LEU A 134 0.07 -0.60 -8.01
N ILE A 135 0.50 0.58 -7.62
CA ILE A 135 0.27 1.88 -8.28
C ILE A 135 -1.23 2.27 -8.33
N GLY A 136 -2.13 1.35 -7.99
CA GLY A 136 -3.58 1.53 -8.08
C GLY A 136 -4.30 0.48 -8.92
N ASN A 137 -3.58 -0.37 -9.66
CA ASN A 137 -4.15 -1.57 -10.27
C ASN A 137 -4.31 -2.69 -9.24
N THR A 138 -5.30 -3.54 -9.43
CA THR A 138 -5.58 -4.68 -8.56
C THR A 138 -5.38 -6.00 -9.30
N PRO A 139 -4.76 -7.01 -8.68
CA PRO A 139 -4.85 -8.39 -9.16
C PRO A 139 -6.33 -8.83 -9.28
N ASP A 140 -6.62 -9.76 -10.14
CA ASP A 140 -7.97 -10.34 -10.19
C ASP A 140 -8.20 -11.27 -8.98
N TRP A 141 -8.46 -10.66 -7.83
CA TRP A 141 -8.71 -11.35 -6.56
C TRP A 141 -9.87 -12.34 -6.64
N LYS A 142 -10.88 -12.03 -7.48
CA LYS A 142 -12.05 -12.91 -7.67
C LYS A 142 -11.64 -14.17 -8.42
N LEU A 143 -10.85 -14.04 -9.47
CA LEU A 143 -10.36 -15.19 -10.23
C LEU A 143 -9.38 -16.03 -9.40
N ILE A 144 -8.45 -15.37 -8.66
CA ILE A 144 -7.53 -16.08 -7.75
C ILE A 144 -8.32 -16.89 -6.73
N ARG A 145 -9.31 -16.31 -6.05
CA ARG A 145 -10.14 -17.03 -5.07
C ARG A 145 -10.85 -18.20 -5.72
N LYS A 146 -11.48 -17.99 -6.88
CA LYS A 146 -12.16 -19.05 -7.63
C LYS A 146 -11.20 -20.20 -7.97
N MET A 147 -10.00 -19.93 -8.46
CA MET A 147 -9.02 -20.97 -8.81
C MET A 147 -8.54 -21.75 -7.58
N LEU A 148 -8.42 -21.09 -6.42
CA LEU A 148 -8.13 -21.78 -5.15
C LEU A 148 -9.27 -22.70 -4.73
N ASP A 149 -10.51 -22.25 -4.82
CA ASP A 149 -11.69 -23.03 -4.48
C ASP A 149 -11.84 -24.23 -5.42
N ASP A 150 -11.67 -24.05 -6.74
CA ASP A 150 -11.72 -25.10 -7.77
C ASP A 150 -10.66 -26.20 -7.52
N THR A 151 -9.52 -25.84 -6.90
CA THR A 151 -8.43 -26.79 -6.54
C THR A 151 -8.48 -27.24 -5.08
N SER A 152 -9.53 -26.90 -4.34
CA SER A 152 -9.71 -27.21 -2.91
C SER A 152 -8.58 -26.68 -2.01
N ARG A 153 -7.89 -25.59 -2.41
CA ARG A 153 -6.83 -24.91 -1.65
C ARG A 153 -7.40 -23.77 -0.81
N THR A 154 -8.48 -24.03 -0.10
CA THR A 154 -9.13 -23.07 0.81
C THR A 154 -8.30 -22.79 2.08
N ASP A 155 -7.20 -23.52 2.26
CA ASP A 155 -6.20 -23.35 3.33
C ASP A 155 -5.22 -22.19 3.06
N ILE A 156 -5.26 -21.57 1.87
CA ILE A 156 -4.37 -20.47 1.48
C ILE A 156 -5.05 -19.13 1.75
N TYR A 157 -4.39 -18.28 2.54
CA TYR A 157 -4.86 -16.93 2.83
C TYR A 157 -4.53 -15.94 1.72
N LEU A 158 -5.49 -15.09 1.36
CA LEU A 158 -5.29 -13.98 0.44
C LEU A 158 -5.08 -12.68 1.24
N ILE A 159 -3.91 -12.08 1.10
CA ILE A 159 -3.51 -10.83 1.75
C ILE A 159 -3.26 -9.79 0.67
N GLU A 160 -3.99 -8.67 0.72
CA GLU A 160 -3.72 -7.54 -0.16
C GLU A 160 -2.93 -6.46 0.54
N ASP A 161 -1.92 -5.95 -0.14
CA ASP A 161 -1.22 -4.72 0.24
C ASP A 161 -1.75 -3.58 -0.63
N SER A 162 -2.66 -2.80 -0.06
CA SER A 162 -3.29 -1.65 -0.70
C SER A 162 -2.68 -0.32 -0.23
N ALA A 163 -1.36 -0.27 -0.04
CA ALA A 163 -0.67 0.98 0.31
C ALA A 163 -0.92 2.08 -0.73
N ASP A 164 -0.96 1.71 -2.01
CA ASP A 164 -1.06 2.63 -3.14
C ASP A 164 -2.49 3.01 -3.52
N THR A 165 -3.49 2.31 -3.01
CA THR A 165 -4.88 2.51 -3.43
C THR A 165 -5.87 2.24 -2.30
N MET A 166 -7.05 2.87 -2.43
CA MET A 166 -8.20 2.62 -1.55
C MET A 166 -9.28 1.94 -2.40
N VAL A 167 -9.51 0.64 -2.18
CA VAL A 167 -10.43 -0.16 -3.00
C VAL A 167 -11.10 -1.23 -2.15
N CYS A 168 -12.37 -1.54 -2.46
CA CYS A 168 -13.13 -2.62 -1.80
C CYS A 168 -12.81 -3.97 -2.46
N THR A 169 -12.19 -4.88 -1.71
CA THR A 169 -11.79 -6.23 -2.17
C THR A 169 -12.31 -7.29 -1.21
N PRO A 170 -13.60 -7.64 -1.28
CA PRO A 170 -14.23 -8.59 -0.35
C PRO A 170 -13.69 -10.02 -0.47
N GLN A 171 -12.95 -10.34 -1.54
CA GLN A 171 -12.39 -11.67 -1.80
C GLN A 171 -11.13 -11.97 -0.99
N THR A 172 -10.45 -10.95 -0.47
CA THR A 172 -9.24 -11.12 0.34
C THR A 172 -9.59 -11.38 1.81
N ASP A 173 -8.77 -12.17 2.50
CA ASP A 173 -8.96 -12.50 3.91
C ASP A 173 -8.49 -11.36 4.81
N ILE A 174 -7.37 -10.71 4.42
CA ILE A 174 -6.75 -9.59 5.14
C ILE A 174 -6.39 -8.50 4.13
N SER A 175 -6.68 -7.25 4.50
CA SER A 175 -6.29 -6.07 3.72
C SER A 175 -5.37 -5.19 4.56
N THR A 176 -4.37 -4.58 3.92
CA THR A 176 -3.55 -3.54 4.53
C THR A 176 -3.58 -2.28 3.69
N THR A 177 -3.39 -1.13 4.32
CA THR A 177 -3.23 0.14 3.59
C THR A 177 -2.27 1.07 4.34
N SER A 178 -1.85 2.12 3.67
CA SER A 178 -0.92 3.12 4.21
C SER A 178 -1.48 4.53 4.10
N PHE A 179 -1.18 5.33 5.10
CA PHE A 179 -1.52 6.74 5.18
C PHE A 179 -0.27 7.62 5.24
N TYR A 180 0.82 7.15 4.60
CA TYR A 180 2.03 7.97 4.45
C TYR A 180 1.73 9.22 3.61
N ALA A 181 2.51 10.28 3.80
CA ALA A 181 2.26 11.61 3.21
C ALA A 181 2.02 11.62 1.69
N SER A 182 2.62 10.69 0.94
CA SER A 182 2.51 10.62 -0.53
C SER A 182 1.37 9.73 -1.05
N HIS A 183 0.60 9.07 -0.17
CA HIS A 183 -0.47 8.18 -0.59
C HIS A 183 -1.77 8.91 -0.94
N VAL A 184 -2.81 8.15 -1.29
CA VAL A 184 -4.10 8.72 -1.74
C VAL A 184 -4.73 9.62 -0.68
N ILE A 185 -4.68 9.18 0.58
CA ILE A 185 -4.97 9.98 1.78
C ILE A 185 -3.83 9.80 2.79
N THR A 186 -3.71 10.73 3.71
CA THR A 186 -2.68 10.67 4.76
C THR A 186 -3.29 10.81 6.16
N ALA A 187 -2.63 10.24 7.16
CA ALA A 187 -2.97 10.43 8.57
C ALA A 187 -1.90 11.29 9.26
N CYS A 188 -1.88 12.57 8.92
CA CYS A 188 -0.88 13.54 9.42
C CYS A 188 0.57 13.11 9.09
N GLY A 189 0.79 12.62 7.87
CA GLY A 189 2.11 12.27 7.35
C GLY A 189 2.53 10.81 7.54
N SER A 190 1.90 10.06 8.44
CA SER A 190 2.20 8.64 8.67
C SER A 190 0.96 7.88 9.16
N GLY A 191 1.03 6.55 9.11
CA GLY A 191 -0.04 5.66 9.56
C GLY A 191 -0.23 4.48 8.61
N GLY A 192 -0.95 3.49 9.07
CA GLY A 192 -1.38 2.34 8.29
C GLY A 192 -2.57 1.67 8.95
N MET A 193 -3.25 0.80 8.21
CA MET A 193 -4.36 0.00 8.74
C MET A 193 -4.19 -1.43 8.30
N VAL A 194 -4.37 -2.37 9.21
CA VAL A 194 -4.60 -3.77 8.86
C VAL A 194 -6.04 -4.13 9.19
N MET A 195 -6.71 -4.82 8.28
CA MET A 195 -8.15 -5.06 8.34
C MET A 195 -8.46 -6.55 8.20
N PHE A 196 -9.41 -7.02 9.00
CA PHE A 196 -9.74 -8.43 9.15
C PHE A 196 -11.24 -8.69 9.10
N ASN A 197 -11.62 -9.90 8.69
CA ASN A 197 -12.98 -10.41 8.87
C ASN A 197 -13.14 -11.24 10.14
N GLU A 198 -12.06 -11.88 10.61
CA GLU A 198 -12.06 -12.81 11.73
C GLU A 198 -11.49 -12.18 13.00
N PRO A 199 -12.27 -12.11 14.11
CA PRO A 199 -11.82 -11.49 15.38
C PRO A 199 -10.55 -12.10 15.97
N LYS A 200 -10.27 -13.38 15.69
CA LYS A 200 -9.07 -14.06 16.20
C LYS A 200 -7.77 -13.45 15.65
N TYR A 201 -7.77 -13.00 14.39
CA TYR A 201 -6.60 -12.35 13.78
C TYR A 201 -6.43 -10.92 14.28
N LEU A 202 -7.54 -10.17 14.43
CA LEU A 202 -7.53 -8.85 15.05
C LEU A 202 -6.92 -8.93 16.46
N LYS A 203 -7.39 -9.86 17.31
CA LYS A 203 -6.88 -10.03 18.67
C LYS A 203 -5.38 -10.28 18.68
N ARG A 204 -4.89 -11.18 17.81
CA ARG A 204 -3.46 -11.50 17.73
C ARG A 204 -2.64 -10.31 17.20
N ALA A 205 -3.13 -9.62 16.15
CA ALA A 205 -2.49 -8.42 15.63
C ALA A 205 -2.42 -7.29 16.66
N THR A 206 -3.47 -7.10 17.46
CA THR A 206 -3.49 -6.14 18.57
C THR A 206 -2.42 -6.44 19.61
N MET A 207 -2.28 -7.73 20.00
CA MET A 207 -1.22 -8.12 20.93
C MET A 207 0.17 -7.78 20.37
N PHE A 208 0.45 -8.13 19.11
CA PHE A 208 1.73 -7.77 18.47
C PHE A 208 1.93 -6.27 18.37
N ARG A 209 0.88 -5.49 18.01
CA ARG A 209 0.94 -4.02 17.95
C ARG A 209 1.32 -3.40 19.29
N ASP A 210 0.82 -3.98 20.39
CA ASP A 210 0.82 -3.42 21.72
C ASP A 210 1.81 -4.17 22.65
N TRP A 211 3.08 -4.32 22.22
CA TRP A 211 4.20 -4.93 22.96
C TRP A 211 4.04 -6.41 23.32
N GLY A 212 3.06 -7.10 22.80
CA GLY A 212 2.72 -8.47 23.21
C GLY A 212 1.79 -8.55 24.41
N ARG A 213 1.19 -7.45 24.85
CA ARG A 213 0.25 -7.39 25.98
C ARG A 213 -1.00 -8.20 25.71
N ILE A 214 -1.54 -8.84 26.75
CA ILE A 214 -2.81 -9.59 26.65
C ILE A 214 -4.03 -8.68 26.59
N GLY A 215 -3.94 -7.42 27.03
CA GLY A 215 -4.99 -6.42 26.95
C GLY A 215 -4.58 -5.05 27.48
N ASP A 216 -5.39 -4.04 27.15
CA ASP A 216 -5.18 -2.63 27.56
C ASP A 216 -6.54 -1.87 27.59
N ASN A 217 -7.64 -2.57 27.92
CA ASN A 217 -9.00 -2.04 27.65
C ASN A 217 -9.67 -1.43 28.88
N THR A 218 -9.10 -1.53 30.08
CA THR A 218 -9.72 -1.05 31.32
C THR A 218 -8.72 -0.43 32.27
N GLU A 219 -9.16 0.54 33.04
CA GLU A 219 -8.44 1.14 34.16
C GLU A 219 -8.92 0.60 35.52
N LEU A 220 -9.99 -0.23 35.54
CA LEU A 220 -10.56 -0.75 36.78
C LEU A 220 -9.60 -1.76 37.46
N VAL A 221 -9.16 -1.47 38.67
CA VAL A 221 -8.18 -2.27 39.42
C VAL A 221 -8.61 -3.74 39.53
N VAL A 222 -9.88 -4.01 39.79
CA VAL A 222 -10.40 -5.38 39.94
C VAL A 222 -10.27 -6.19 38.67
N GLU A 223 -10.38 -5.55 37.48
CA GLU A 223 -10.19 -6.20 36.18
C GLU A 223 -8.70 -6.35 35.88
N ARG A 224 -7.92 -5.28 36.12
CA ARG A 224 -6.48 -5.28 35.84
C ARG A 224 -5.72 -6.37 36.63
N PHE A 225 -6.08 -6.61 37.87
CA PHE A 225 -5.46 -7.61 38.74
C PHE A 225 -6.20 -8.95 38.81
N ASN A 226 -7.13 -9.22 37.89
CA ASN A 226 -7.80 -10.51 37.74
C ASN A 226 -6.95 -11.55 36.99
N HIS A 227 -5.66 -11.34 36.93
CA HIS A 227 -4.69 -12.21 36.26
C HIS A 227 -3.56 -12.59 37.21
N SER A 228 -2.87 -13.68 36.91
CA SER A 228 -1.73 -14.14 37.71
C SER A 228 -0.63 -14.70 36.80
N VAL A 229 0.61 -14.53 37.26
CA VAL A 229 1.80 -15.19 36.72
C VAL A 229 2.40 -15.98 37.88
N ASP A 230 2.53 -17.29 37.75
CA ASP A 230 3.04 -18.17 38.81
C ASP A 230 2.42 -17.89 40.19
N GLU A 231 1.07 -17.79 40.23
CA GLU A 231 0.26 -17.48 41.40
C GLU A 231 0.34 -16.05 41.95
N ILE A 232 1.21 -15.19 41.35
CA ILE A 232 1.33 -13.77 41.71
C ILE A 232 0.25 -12.98 40.98
N LYS A 233 -0.64 -12.31 41.71
CA LYS A 233 -1.60 -11.37 41.12
C LYS A 233 -0.86 -10.23 40.43
N TYR A 234 -1.17 -10.03 39.18
CA TYR A 234 -0.43 -9.03 38.37
C TYR A 234 -1.35 -8.23 37.46
N ASP A 235 -0.93 -7.01 37.15
CA ASP A 235 -1.66 -6.11 36.26
C ASP A 235 -1.56 -6.65 34.83
N TYR A 236 -2.71 -6.99 34.23
CA TYR A 236 -2.75 -7.58 32.89
C TYR A 236 -2.17 -6.66 31.79
N LYS A 237 -2.12 -5.34 32.02
CA LYS A 237 -1.45 -4.39 31.11
C LYS A 237 0.06 -4.62 31.01
N PHE A 238 0.64 -5.36 31.95
CA PHE A 238 2.06 -5.74 31.94
C PHE A 238 2.26 -7.26 31.85
N LEU A 239 1.23 -7.98 31.42
CA LEU A 239 1.33 -9.39 31.05
C LEU A 239 1.55 -9.51 29.53
N TYR A 240 2.62 -10.18 29.17
CA TYR A 240 3.05 -10.35 27.78
C TYR A 240 2.85 -11.79 27.34
N ALA A 241 1.97 -12.00 26.36
CA ALA A 241 1.69 -13.35 25.83
C ALA A 241 2.58 -13.71 24.63
N CYS A 242 3.24 -12.71 24.03
CA CYS A 242 4.18 -12.90 22.93
C CYS A 242 5.21 -11.77 22.90
N LEU A 243 6.25 -11.93 22.09
CA LEU A 243 7.17 -10.86 21.76
C LEU A 243 6.49 -9.93 20.74
N GLY A 244 6.16 -8.73 21.16
CA GLY A 244 5.44 -7.75 20.32
C GLY A 244 6.27 -6.51 20.02
N TYR A 245 5.61 -5.55 19.36
CA TYR A 245 6.18 -4.30 18.89
C TYR A 245 5.46 -3.11 19.52
N ASN A 246 5.96 -1.92 19.31
CA ASN A 246 5.20 -0.68 19.46
C ASN A 246 4.85 -0.15 18.08
N PHE A 247 3.70 -0.55 17.56
CA PHE A 247 3.19 -0.07 16.29
C PHE A 247 1.93 0.79 16.45
N LYS A 248 1.64 1.24 17.66
CA LYS A 248 0.53 2.16 17.91
C LYS A 248 0.75 3.48 17.15
N SER A 249 -0.33 4.01 16.61
CA SER A 249 -0.42 5.39 16.14
C SER A 249 -1.02 6.29 17.23
N SER A 250 -1.36 7.54 16.92
CA SER A 250 -1.92 8.49 17.88
C SER A 250 -3.31 8.96 17.47
N GLU A 251 -4.06 9.54 18.43
CA GLU A 251 -5.36 10.18 18.15
C GLU A 251 -5.23 11.37 17.18
N VAL A 252 -4.08 12.05 17.19
CA VAL A 252 -3.80 13.14 16.25
C VAL A 252 -3.74 12.62 14.81
N ASN A 253 -3.09 11.47 14.59
CA ASN A 253 -3.07 10.84 13.29
C ASN A 253 -4.48 10.34 12.89
N ALA A 254 -5.20 9.74 13.82
CA ALA A 254 -6.53 9.21 13.55
C ALA A 254 -7.54 10.32 13.18
N VAL A 255 -7.60 11.42 13.93
CA VAL A 255 -8.54 12.50 13.63
C VAL A 255 -8.24 13.19 12.30
N PHE A 256 -6.97 13.32 11.94
CA PHE A 256 -6.56 13.80 10.62
C PHE A 256 -7.07 12.84 9.52
N GLY A 257 -6.87 11.53 9.70
CA GLY A 257 -7.32 10.49 8.78
C GLY A 257 -8.85 10.48 8.60
N VAL A 258 -9.62 10.71 9.66
CA VAL A 258 -11.09 10.83 9.60
C VAL A 258 -11.52 11.99 8.67
N GLU A 259 -10.88 13.16 8.75
CA GLU A 259 -11.18 14.27 7.83
C GLU A 259 -10.78 13.93 6.38
N GLN A 260 -9.66 13.23 6.20
CA GLN A 260 -9.23 12.76 4.86
C GLN A 260 -10.20 11.75 4.25
N MET A 261 -10.79 10.84 5.04
CA MET A 261 -11.83 9.91 4.56
C MET A 261 -13.03 10.63 3.96
N LYS A 262 -13.44 11.76 4.53
CA LYS A 262 -14.53 12.59 3.98
C LYS A 262 -14.21 13.16 2.60
N LYS A 263 -12.92 13.44 2.33
CA LYS A 263 -12.42 14.01 1.07
C LYS A 263 -12.08 12.95 0.02
N LEU A 264 -11.95 11.68 0.42
CA LEU A 264 -11.53 10.58 -0.44
C LEU A 264 -12.32 10.47 -1.76
N PRO A 265 -13.67 10.57 -1.81
CA PRO A 265 -14.40 10.50 -3.08
C PRO A 265 -14.00 11.59 -4.07
N LYS A 266 -13.76 12.81 -3.58
CA LYS A 266 -13.27 13.92 -4.40
C LYS A 266 -11.85 13.67 -4.91
N PHE A 267 -10.95 13.20 -4.05
CA PHE A 267 -9.57 12.90 -4.42
C PHE A 267 -9.49 11.82 -5.49
N VAL A 268 -10.27 10.75 -5.34
CA VAL A 268 -10.38 9.67 -6.34
C VAL A 268 -10.90 10.20 -7.67
N SER A 269 -11.92 11.06 -7.67
CA SER A 269 -12.48 11.65 -8.89
C SER A 269 -11.45 12.48 -9.66
N ILE A 270 -10.70 13.35 -8.96
CA ILE A 270 -9.66 14.18 -9.59
C ILE A 270 -8.52 13.31 -10.14
N ARG A 271 -8.04 12.31 -9.37
CA ARG A 271 -7.00 11.39 -9.83
C ARG A 271 -7.42 10.65 -11.09
N ARG A 272 -8.66 10.19 -11.16
CA ARG A 272 -9.21 9.52 -12.35
C ARG A 272 -9.23 10.45 -13.57
N GLN A 273 -9.70 11.69 -13.41
CA GLN A 273 -9.68 12.69 -14.49
C GLN A 273 -8.26 12.97 -15.00
N ASN A 274 -7.28 13.07 -14.09
CA ASN A 274 -5.89 13.27 -14.45
C ASN A 274 -5.34 12.06 -15.25
N VAL A 275 -5.64 10.83 -14.83
CA VAL A 275 -5.23 9.61 -15.56
C VAL A 275 -5.88 9.53 -16.95
N GLU A 276 -7.18 9.79 -17.04
CA GLU A 276 -7.91 9.83 -18.30
C GLU A 276 -7.29 10.87 -19.25
N ARG A 277 -6.91 12.04 -18.73
CA ARG A 277 -6.24 13.08 -19.51
C ARG A 277 -4.87 12.68 -20.02
N TYR A 278 -4.05 11.98 -19.20
CA TYR A 278 -2.79 11.39 -19.66
C TYR A 278 -3.01 10.40 -20.80
N LEU A 279 -3.94 9.46 -20.65
CA LEU A 279 -4.26 8.45 -21.65
C LEU A 279 -4.73 9.10 -22.97
N GLU A 280 -5.64 10.09 -22.89
CA GLU A 280 -6.12 10.82 -24.06
C GLU A 280 -4.97 11.50 -24.83
N ASN A 281 -4.07 12.15 -24.11
CA ASN A 281 -2.96 12.89 -24.70
C ASN A 281 -1.84 11.99 -25.26
N LEU A 282 -1.62 10.80 -24.68
CA LEU A 282 -0.45 9.97 -24.98
C LEU A 282 -0.75 8.71 -25.80
N LYS A 283 -2.03 8.35 -26.04
CA LYS A 283 -2.45 7.10 -26.70
C LYS A 283 -1.82 6.86 -28.08
N ASP A 284 -1.53 7.91 -28.82
CA ASP A 284 -0.98 7.84 -30.19
C ASP A 284 0.53 8.14 -30.24
N VAL A 285 1.18 8.30 -29.09
CA VAL A 285 2.61 8.62 -28.99
C VAL A 285 3.43 7.33 -29.11
N LYS A 286 4.34 7.28 -30.08
CA LYS A 286 5.25 6.14 -30.28
C LYS A 286 6.40 6.16 -29.26
N GLY A 287 6.95 4.99 -28.93
CA GLY A 287 8.09 4.86 -28.01
C GLY A 287 7.73 4.89 -26.51
N ILE A 288 6.44 4.91 -26.22
CA ILE A 288 5.93 4.85 -24.83
C ILE A 288 4.99 3.67 -24.64
N VAL A 289 5.12 2.96 -23.52
CA VAL A 289 4.15 1.95 -23.07
C VAL A 289 3.27 2.59 -22.01
N LEU A 290 1.96 2.59 -22.25
CA LEU A 290 0.95 3.13 -21.35
C LEU A 290 0.33 2.02 -20.50
N PRO A 291 -0.20 2.35 -19.29
CA PRO A 291 -0.91 1.38 -18.46
C PRO A 291 -2.19 0.88 -19.15
N SER A 292 -2.52 -0.39 -18.90
CA SER A 292 -3.79 -0.99 -19.30
C SER A 292 -4.70 -1.22 -18.08
N ASP A 293 -5.96 -1.56 -18.34
CA ASP A 293 -7.00 -1.86 -17.34
C ASP A 293 -7.23 -0.72 -16.32
N THR A 294 -7.37 0.50 -16.85
CA THR A 294 -7.42 1.73 -16.05
C THR A 294 -8.81 2.06 -15.49
N LYS A 295 -9.86 1.31 -15.86
CA LYS A 295 -11.25 1.70 -15.59
C LYS A 295 -11.68 1.60 -14.12
N ASN A 296 -11.06 0.70 -13.34
CA ASN A 296 -11.44 0.40 -11.95
C ASN A 296 -10.35 0.82 -10.94
N SER A 297 -9.32 1.51 -11.37
CA SER A 297 -8.15 1.81 -10.55
C SER A 297 -8.26 3.18 -9.88
N ASN A 298 -7.85 3.24 -8.61
CA ASN A 298 -7.65 4.49 -7.87
C ASN A 298 -6.14 4.75 -7.80
N TRP A 299 -5.62 5.40 -8.84
CA TRP A 299 -4.19 5.54 -9.08
C TRP A 299 -3.45 6.37 -8.04
N LEU A 300 -2.34 5.87 -7.54
CA LEU A 300 -1.35 6.63 -6.78
C LEU A 300 -0.59 7.59 -7.69
N ALA A 301 -0.15 7.11 -8.84
CA ALA A 301 0.64 7.82 -9.83
C ALA A 301 0.34 7.28 -11.23
N PHE A 302 0.72 7.99 -12.28
CA PHE A 302 0.55 7.56 -13.65
C PHE A 302 1.84 6.88 -14.15
N PRO A 303 1.82 5.55 -14.38
CA PRO A 303 3.00 4.83 -14.85
C PRO A 303 3.15 4.91 -16.36
N ILE A 304 4.39 5.04 -16.82
CA ILE A 304 4.78 4.89 -18.22
C ILE A 304 6.08 4.08 -18.31
N GLN A 305 6.37 3.53 -19.48
CA GLN A 305 7.67 2.93 -19.75
C GLN A 305 8.25 3.52 -21.04
N VAL A 306 9.52 3.86 -20.99
CA VAL A 306 10.29 4.43 -22.12
C VAL A 306 11.66 3.79 -22.13
N GLU A 307 12.19 3.43 -23.30
CA GLU A 307 13.47 2.74 -23.43
C GLU A 307 14.63 3.59 -22.87
N ASP A 308 14.72 4.87 -23.26
CA ASP A 308 15.68 5.82 -22.68
C ASP A 308 15.07 6.56 -21.48
N ARG A 309 14.79 5.79 -20.42
CA ARG A 309 14.21 6.30 -19.18
C ARG A 309 15.03 7.42 -18.55
N LEU A 310 16.36 7.26 -18.49
CA LEU A 310 17.19 8.21 -17.75
C LEU A 310 17.20 9.59 -18.41
N SER A 311 17.28 9.64 -19.73
CA SER A 311 17.25 10.91 -20.47
C SER A 311 15.90 11.60 -20.35
N LEU A 312 14.78 10.84 -20.40
CA LEU A 312 13.46 11.42 -20.17
C LEU A 312 13.28 11.95 -18.75
N VAL A 313 13.76 11.21 -17.74
CA VAL A 313 13.73 11.66 -16.34
C VAL A 313 14.49 12.97 -16.18
N ASN A 314 15.73 13.07 -16.68
CA ASN A 314 16.50 14.31 -16.63
C ASN A 314 15.78 15.45 -17.35
N TYR A 315 15.24 15.20 -18.55
CA TYR A 315 14.51 16.20 -19.33
C TYR A 315 13.28 16.78 -18.58
N LEU A 316 12.54 15.92 -17.87
CA LEU A 316 11.37 16.31 -17.07
C LEU A 316 11.77 17.03 -15.77
N GLU A 317 12.74 16.50 -15.02
CA GLU A 317 13.21 17.11 -13.76
C GLU A 317 13.83 18.50 -13.99
N ASP A 318 14.57 18.72 -15.10
CA ASP A 318 15.09 20.02 -15.51
C ASP A 318 13.98 21.05 -15.81
N ARG A 319 12.75 20.56 -16.07
CA ARG A 319 11.54 21.36 -16.30
C ARG A 319 10.59 21.41 -15.12
N ASN A 320 11.11 21.16 -13.92
CA ASN A 320 10.35 21.17 -12.67
C ASN A 320 9.21 20.12 -12.61
N VAL A 321 9.30 19.01 -13.34
CA VAL A 321 8.39 17.87 -13.22
C VAL A 321 9.07 16.77 -12.42
N GLN A 322 8.60 16.52 -11.21
CA GLN A 322 9.15 15.48 -10.35
C GLN A 322 8.69 14.09 -10.82
N THR A 323 9.63 13.16 -10.88
CA THR A 323 9.37 11.78 -11.31
C THR A 323 9.80 10.76 -10.23
N ARG A 324 9.39 9.50 -10.39
CA ARG A 324 9.90 8.35 -9.62
C ARG A 324 10.05 7.15 -10.56
N VAL A 325 10.85 6.18 -10.14
CA VAL A 325 10.87 4.86 -10.77
C VAL A 325 9.68 4.02 -10.28
N ILE A 326 9.34 2.96 -11.00
CA ILE A 326 8.27 2.03 -10.58
C ILE A 326 8.82 1.14 -9.46
N PHE A 327 8.76 1.64 -8.23
CA PHE A 327 9.19 0.98 -6.99
C PHE A 327 10.51 0.21 -7.13
N SER A 328 10.50 -1.10 -6.75
CA SER A 328 11.70 -1.93 -6.83
C SER A 328 12.02 -2.46 -8.24
N GLY A 329 11.06 -2.38 -9.20
CA GLY A 329 11.18 -3.19 -10.40
C GLY A 329 11.30 -4.67 -10.01
N ASN A 330 12.40 -5.35 -10.33
CA ASN A 330 12.66 -6.69 -9.83
C ASN A 330 13.37 -6.63 -8.46
N ILE A 331 12.60 -6.83 -7.38
CA ILE A 331 13.12 -6.74 -6.01
C ILE A 331 14.24 -7.73 -5.72
N THR A 332 14.28 -8.89 -6.39
CA THR A 332 15.31 -9.91 -6.17
C THR A 332 16.71 -9.46 -6.64
N ARG A 333 16.78 -8.37 -7.41
CA ARG A 333 18.06 -7.76 -7.81
C ARG A 333 18.65 -6.82 -6.76
N HIS A 334 17.84 -6.38 -5.79
CA HIS A 334 18.30 -5.47 -4.74
C HIS A 334 19.21 -6.19 -3.73
N PRO A 335 20.21 -5.50 -3.15
CA PRO A 335 21.18 -6.12 -2.24
C PRO A 335 20.56 -6.93 -1.11
N ALA A 336 19.51 -6.40 -0.46
CA ALA A 336 18.83 -7.05 0.66
C ALA A 336 18.10 -8.35 0.31
N TYR A 337 17.82 -8.58 -0.97
CA TYR A 337 17.06 -9.74 -1.47
C TYR A 337 17.90 -10.60 -2.43
N ARG A 338 19.22 -10.42 -2.45
CA ARG A 338 20.11 -11.02 -3.44
C ARG A 338 20.16 -12.54 -3.37
N GLU A 339 19.91 -13.13 -2.23
CA GLU A 339 19.81 -14.59 -2.06
C GLU A 339 18.63 -15.21 -2.85
N TYR A 340 17.62 -14.40 -3.20
CA TYR A 340 16.45 -14.79 -3.98
C TYR A 340 16.57 -14.42 -5.46
N LEU A 341 17.74 -14.02 -5.93
CA LEU A 341 17.93 -13.52 -7.29
C LEU A 341 17.36 -14.49 -8.34
N GLN A 342 16.41 -13.99 -9.12
CA GLN A 342 15.81 -14.67 -10.26
C GLN A 342 15.56 -13.67 -11.40
N VAL A 343 15.48 -14.20 -12.63
CA VAL A 343 15.08 -13.42 -13.80
C VAL A 343 13.56 -13.44 -13.90
N PHE A 344 12.97 -12.25 -13.91
CA PHE A 344 11.56 -12.01 -14.15
C PHE A 344 11.46 -11.02 -15.32
N PRO A 345 11.19 -11.50 -16.55
CA PRO A 345 11.32 -10.67 -17.76
C PRO A 345 10.54 -9.36 -17.70
N ASN A 346 9.31 -9.39 -17.23
CA ASN A 346 8.48 -8.20 -17.13
C ASN A 346 8.93 -7.27 -16.00
N ALA A 347 9.18 -7.78 -14.80
CA ALA A 347 9.69 -7.00 -13.68
C ALA A 347 11.08 -6.40 -14.00
N ASP A 348 11.95 -7.12 -14.73
CA ASP A 348 13.23 -6.60 -15.19
C ASP A 348 13.08 -5.49 -16.25
N THR A 349 12.09 -5.58 -17.13
CA THR A 349 11.78 -4.53 -18.11
C THR A 349 11.21 -3.29 -17.41
N ILE A 350 10.28 -3.47 -16.48
CA ILE A 350 9.75 -2.40 -15.65
C ILE A 350 10.87 -1.71 -14.86
N MET A 351 11.82 -2.47 -14.31
CA MET A 351 12.98 -1.93 -13.59
C MET A 351 13.86 -1.05 -14.48
N ARG A 352 14.03 -1.40 -15.77
CA ARG A 352 14.80 -0.59 -16.71
C ARG A 352 14.08 0.65 -17.20
N ASN A 353 12.80 0.51 -17.55
CA ASN A 353 12.08 1.48 -18.39
C ASN A 353 11.01 2.26 -17.63
N GLY A 354 10.62 1.84 -16.43
CA GLY A 354 9.46 2.35 -15.72
C GLY A 354 9.66 3.72 -15.07
N ILE A 355 8.68 4.61 -15.27
CA ILE A 355 8.61 5.95 -14.67
C ILE A 355 7.21 6.13 -14.07
N LEU A 356 7.13 6.77 -12.92
CA LEU A 356 5.90 7.24 -12.30
C LEU A 356 5.82 8.77 -12.38
N LEU A 357 4.70 9.26 -12.87
CA LEU A 357 4.35 10.69 -12.98
C LEU A 357 3.25 11.00 -11.97
N GLY A 358 3.19 12.23 -11.49
CA GLY A 358 2.10 12.67 -10.62
C GLY A 358 0.75 12.59 -11.32
N CYS A 359 -0.28 12.13 -10.61
CA CYS A 359 -1.69 12.25 -11.05
C CYS A 359 -2.60 12.64 -9.88
N HIS A 360 -1.99 13.16 -8.79
CA HIS A 360 -2.67 13.40 -7.52
C HIS A 360 -3.69 14.53 -7.57
N HIS A 361 -4.52 14.60 -6.55
CA HIS A 361 -5.66 15.54 -6.45
C HIS A 361 -5.26 17.02 -6.30
N GLY A 362 -3.98 17.34 -6.07
CA GLY A 362 -3.45 18.70 -6.11
C GLY A 362 -3.03 19.16 -7.52
N MET A 363 -3.03 18.27 -8.52
CA MET A 363 -2.74 18.62 -9.92
C MET A 363 -4.00 19.08 -10.65
N THR A 364 -3.80 20.02 -11.57
CA THR A 364 -4.81 20.47 -12.53
C THR A 364 -4.65 19.75 -13.85
N ILE A 365 -5.68 19.78 -14.70
CA ILE A 365 -5.61 19.27 -16.08
C ILE A 365 -4.52 19.99 -16.88
N ALA A 366 -4.29 21.29 -16.64
CA ALA A 366 -3.21 22.05 -17.29
C ALA A 366 -1.81 21.55 -16.86
N ASP A 367 -1.64 21.09 -15.63
CA ASP A 367 -0.39 20.46 -15.18
C ASP A 367 -0.15 19.15 -15.95
N VAL A 368 -1.19 18.31 -16.11
CA VAL A 368 -1.13 17.07 -16.90
C VAL A 368 -0.80 17.36 -18.36
N ASP A 369 -1.46 18.35 -18.97
CA ASP A 369 -1.19 18.77 -20.37
C ASP A 369 0.26 19.23 -20.55
N THR A 370 0.80 19.95 -19.57
CA THR A 370 2.20 20.40 -19.58
C THR A 370 3.17 19.21 -19.55
N VAL A 371 2.94 18.22 -18.67
CA VAL A 371 3.76 17.00 -18.63
C VAL A 371 3.68 16.23 -19.94
N CYS A 372 2.48 16.05 -20.49
CA CYS A 372 2.29 15.37 -21.78
C CYS A 372 3.01 16.08 -22.92
N ARG A 373 2.98 17.42 -22.95
CA ARG A 373 3.71 18.22 -23.94
C ARG A 373 5.21 17.96 -23.86
N PHE A 374 5.80 17.99 -22.67
CA PHE A 374 7.23 17.71 -22.49
C PHE A 374 7.62 16.30 -22.92
N ILE A 375 6.79 15.29 -22.62
CA ILE A 375 7.02 13.90 -23.06
C ILE A 375 7.02 13.84 -24.62
N LYS A 376 6.05 14.46 -25.27
CA LYS A 376 5.95 14.51 -26.73
C LYS A 376 7.14 15.23 -27.36
N GLU A 377 7.56 16.35 -26.80
CA GLU A 377 8.74 17.12 -27.27
C GLU A 377 10.00 16.24 -27.15
N PHE A 378 10.22 15.55 -26.04
CA PHE A 378 11.38 14.68 -25.86
C PHE A 378 11.41 13.54 -26.89
N LEU A 379 10.30 12.81 -27.03
CA LEU A 379 10.23 11.66 -27.95
C LEU A 379 10.33 12.08 -29.43
N ASN A 380 9.83 13.26 -29.81
CA ASN A 380 10.01 13.79 -31.17
C ASN A 380 11.45 14.21 -31.44
N LEU A 381 12.17 14.76 -30.46
CA LEU A 381 13.59 15.09 -30.56
C LEU A 381 14.47 13.84 -30.73
N ASP A 382 14.08 12.75 -30.12
CA ASP A 382 14.79 11.46 -30.20
C ASP A 382 14.61 10.82 -31.59
N ILE A 383 13.41 10.88 -32.15
CA ILE A 383 13.14 10.39 -33.53
C ILE A 383 13.97 11.13 -34.57
N SER A 384 14.18 12.45 -34.42
CA SER A 384 14.99 13.22 -35.34
C SER A 384 16.48 12.88 -35.28
N ARG A 385 17.00 12.47 -34.15
CA ARG A 385 18.40 12.05 -33.96
C ARG A 385 18.72 10.63 -34.48
N VAL A 386 17.71 9.76 -34.60
CA VAL A 386 17.87 8.39 -35.14
C VAL A 386 17.82 8.38 -36.67
N GLN A 387 17.35 9.46 -37.29
CA GLN A 387 17.26 9.61 -38.76
C GLN A 387 18.47 10.36 -39.38
N GLU A 388 19.38 10.89 -38.60
CA GLU A 388 20.70 11.38 -38.97
C GLU A 388 21.80 10.29 -38.78
#